data_d3b23eac485ef4661a3feb3d97a020af
#
_entry.id   d3b23eac485ef4661a3feb3d97a020af
#
_cell.length_a   1.000
_cell.length_b   1.000
_cell.length_c   1.000
_cell.angle_alpha   90.00
_cell.angle_beta   90.00
_cell.angle_gamma   90.00
#
_symmetry.space_group_name_H-M   'P 1'
#
loop_
_entity.id
_entity.type
_entity.pdbx_description
1 polymer ?
#
loop_
_entity_poly.entity_id
_entity_poly.type
_entity_poly.pdbx_seq_one_letter_code
_entity_poly.pdbx_strand_id
1 'polypeptide(L)'
;MKIKSKLYIQDIFKIAVTILVAAVLAYCLKLVFGLSGGVPDTVVLINENGRISDLAARMSETDAKALYIQCDSGRNVITFENERYSVKTQGNPQENKAFVLTHIRRDEYWIFAEVMFSFILAYLLCSVYTGYKQRELVFEPIQKLLKITESICEGNIKIPVESYGEYELAELFDNVEKMRIKLLDAVNYCEKYDDNRKFLMTGISHDLRTPIAAARGYIEGILDGVAGESREKQDKYLHAALSKIESVNELIDDLMLYSKLDVGKIPFELCPVDLNGYIASCAEEYAPDFEKEGKRLIYENKTENAVVLIDPMRFKRVIQNIVGNAMKHTESGTGEIKFILCENAGSVICEISDNGAGIPEKDLPHIFERFYKGEIQRSGNGSSGLGLTIAKQLTEGMDGRIWAVSREGRGASFMISFKKYSGGNKT
;
A
#
# COMPACT_ATOMS: atom_id res chain seq x y z
N MET A 1 17.08 9.68 16.24
CA MET A 1 16.80 11.09 16.59
C MET A 1 15.94 11.68 15.49
N LYS A 2 14.76 12.22 15.79
CA LYS A 2 13.78 12.68 14.79
C LYS A 2 14.37 13.79 13.89
N ILE A 3 13.99 13.84 12.60
CA ILE A 3 14.43 14.90 11.67
C ILE A 3 14.19 16.27 12.27
N LYS A 4 13.02 16.46 12.89
CA LYS A 4 12.65 17.67 13.60
C LYS A 4 13.68 18.07 14.67
N SER A 5 14.24 17.12 15.42
CA SER A 5 15.27 17.41 16.42
C SER A 5 16.63 17.71 15.80
N LYS A 6 16.98 17.09 14.64
CA LYS A 6 18.21 17.45 13.91
C LYS A 6 18.13 18.85 13.32
N LEU A 7 17.01 19.19 12.70
CA LEU A 7 16.77 20.56 12.18
C LEU A 7 16.76 21.60 13.32
N TYR A 8 16.11 21.28 14.44
CA TYR A 8 16.07 22.14 15.60
C TYR A 8 17.46 22.37 16.20
N ILE A 9 18.29 21.34 16.29
CA ILE A 9 19.69 21.47 16.72
C ILE A 9 20.50 22.36 15.75
N GLN A 10 20.29 22.23 14.45
CA GLN A 10 20.94 23.08 13.45
C GLN A 10 20.50 24.56 13.57
N ASP A 11 19.21 24.80 13.81
CA ASP A 11 18.68 26.15 14.03
C ASP A 11 19.22 26.73 15.33
N ILE A 12 19.27 25.98 16.42
CA ILE A 12 19.90 26.40 17.67
C ILE A 12 21.37 26.73 17.45
N PHE A 13 22.09 25.89 16.68
CA PHE A 13 23.50 26.14 16.39
C PHE A 13 23.70 27.43 15.57
N LYS A 14 22.86 27.68 14.55
CA LYS A 14 22.87 28.95 13.80
C LYS A 14 22.62 30.16 14.70
N ILE A 15 21.61 30.07 15.56
CA ILE A 15 21.26 31.12 16.51
C ILE A 15 22.44 31.35 17.49
N ALA A 16 23.03 30.28 18.04
CA ALA A 16 24.16 30.38 18.94
C ALA A 16 25.38 31.02 18.27
N VAL A 17 25.69 30.65 17.02
CA VAL A 17 26.77 31.27 16.23
C VAL A 17 26.46 32.75 15.96
N THR A 18 25.21 33.09 15.62
CA THR A 18 24.80 34.49 15.38
C THR A 18 24.93 35.34 16.64
N ILE A 19 24.53 34.80 17.81
CA ILE A 19 24.64 35.50 19.10
C ILE A 19 26.13 35.65 19.47
N LEU A 20 26.95 34.60 19.24
CA LEU A 20 28.39 34.68 19.50
C LEU A 20 29.05 35.75 18.64
N VAL A 21 28.75 35.81 17.35
CA VAL A 21 29.23 36.82 16.41
C VAL A 21 28.81 38.23 16.88
N ALA A 22 27.53 38.42 17.25
CA ALA A 22 27.02 39.68 17.76
C ALA A 22 27.69 40.12 19.08
N ALA A 23 27.92 39.15 19.99
CA ALA A 23 28.59 39.42 21.26
C ALA A 23 30.05 39.84 21.07
N VAL A 24 30.78 39.15 20.18
CA VAL A 24 32.15 39.50 19.84
C VAL A 24 32.21 40.85 19.17
N LEU A 25 31.26 41.18 18.27
CA LEU A 25 31.13 42.45 17.63
C LEU A 25 30.91 43.59 18.66
N ALA A 26 29.97 43.35 19.59
CA ALA A 26 29.69 44.31 20.66
C ALA A 26 30.90 44.51 21.60
N TYR A 27 31.62 43.39 21.92
CA TYR A 27 32.84 43.47 22.72
C TYR A 27 33.97 44.24 22.01
N CYS A 28 34.19 43.97 20.73
CA CYS A 28 35.18 44.67 19.92
C CYS A 28 34.82 46.17 19.75
N LEU A 29 33.53 46.51 19.53
CA LEU A 29 33.05 47.90 19.53
C LEU A 29 33.28 48.58 20.87
N LYS A 30 32.98 47.87 22.00
CA LYS A 30 33.25 48.40 23.33
C LYS A 30 34.75 48.64 23.58
N LEU A 31 35.62 47.75 23.10
CA LEU A 31 37.07 47.93 23.16
C LEU A 31 37.49 49.15 22.36
N VAL A 32 37.05 49.28 21.11
CA VAL A 32 37.38 50.40 20.24
C VAL A 32 36.83 51.71 20.80
N PHE A 33 35.58 51.75 21.22
CA PHE A 33 34.97 52.99 21.79
C PHE A 33 35.37 53.20 23.26
N GLY A 34 35.66 52.14 24.02
CA GLY A 34 36.16 52.25 25.40
C GLY A 34 37.61 52.74 25.48
N LEU A 35 38.39 52.41 24.49
CA LEU A 35 39.78 52.97 24.37
C LEU A 35 39.75 54.40 23.87
N SER A 36 38.72 54.85 23.11
CA SER A 36 38.56 56.24 22.69
C SER A 36 37.99 57.13 23.80
N GLY A 37 37.47 56.57 24.92
CA GLY A 37 36.98 57.33 26.09
C GLY A 37 38.08 57.66 27.11
N GLY A 38 39.26 57.08 26.97
CA GLY A 38 40.48 57.61 27.60
C GLY A 38 40.92 58.89 26.86
N VAL A 39 41.17 59.90 27.60
CA VAL A 39 41.75 61.14 27.13
C VAL A 39 42.76 60.81 26.00
N PRO A 40 42.59 61.38 24.79
CA PRO A 40 43.61 61.16 23.75
C PRO A 40 44.92 61.54 24.37
N ASP A 41 45.95 60.72 24.18
CA ASP A 41 47.34 61.07 24.58
C ASP A 41 47.72 62.30 23.75
N THR A 42 47.21 63.45 24.16
CA THR A 42 47.48 64.73 23.53
C THR A 42 48.64 65.33 24.25
N VAL A 43 49.71 65.41 23.57
CA VAL A 43 50.89 66.12 24.04
C VAL A 43 50.80 67.52 23.51
N VAL A 44 50.66 68.51 24.40
CA VAL A 44 50.69 69.92 24.03
C VAL A 44 52.15 70.40 24.18
N LEU A 45 52.79 70.75 23.06
CA LEU A 45 54.08 71.40 23.03
C LEU A 45 53.87 72.92 23.02
N ILE A 46 54.30 73.61 24.06
CA ILE A 46 54.28 75.08 24.14
C ILE A 46 55.67 75.57 23.92
N ASN A 47 55.80 76.56 23.06
CA ASN A 47 56.94 77.34 22.48
C ASN A 47 58.36 77.09 22.95
N GLU A 48 59.33 77.78 22.35
CA GLU A 48 60.80 77.62 22.44
C GLU A 48 61.39 77.55 23.86
N ASN A 49 60.71 77.98 24.90
CA ASN A 49 61.14 77.94 26.29
C ASN A 49 60.42 76.92 27.17
N GLY A 50 59.73 76.08 26.57
CA GLY A 50 59.02 75.01 26.80
C GLY A 50 58.49 74.34 27.99
N ARG A 51 57.33 74.51 28.37
CA ARG A 51 56.60 73.55 29.19
C ARG A 51 55.84 72.58 28.27
N ILE A 52 56.22 71.34 28.30
CA ILE A 52 55.57 70.27 27.65
C ILE A 52 54.70 69.56 28.70
N SER A 53 53.43 69.34 28.43
CA SER A 53 52.62 68.55 29.31
C SER A 53 53.00 67.04 29.24
N ASP A 54 52.70 66.32 30.27
CA ASP A 54 52.89 64.89 30.56
C ASP A 54 53.84 63.97 29.74
N LEU A 55 53.89 64.07 28.42
CA LEU A 55 54.83 63.27 27.62
C LEU A 55 56.28 63.79 27.73
N ALA A 56 56.40 65.06 27.94
CA ALA A 56 57.72 65.66 28.05
C ALA A 56 58.41 65.49 29.38
N ALA A 57 57.69 65.16 30.44
CA ALA A 57 58.27 64.79 31.71
C ALA A 57 59.17 63.54 31.64
N ARG A 58 59.04 62.75 30.56
CA ARG A 58 59.82 61.55 30.28
C ARG A 58 60.81 61.70 29.13
N MET A 59 60.83 62.86 28.45
CA MET A 59 61.71 63.16 27.33
C MET A 59 62.92 63.99 27.79
N SER A 60 64.04 63.74 27.10
CA SER A 60 65.20 64.63 27.25
C SER A 60 64.88 66.00 26.64
N GLU A 61 65.53 67.08 27.12
CA GLU A 61 65.34 68.43 26.58
C GLU A 61 65.74 68.50 25.08
N THR A 62 66.69 67.66 24.64
CA THR A 62 67.11 67.54 23.27
C THR A 62 66.05 66.91 22.34
N ASP A 63 65.38 65.91 22.82
CA ASP A 63 64.32 65.24 22.06
C ASP A 63 63.10 66.10 21.93
N ALA A 64 62.77 66.88 22.98
CA ALA A 64 61.67 67.83 22.95
C ALA A 64 61.88 68.97 21.95
N LYS A 65 63.12 69.49 21.88
CA LYS A 65 63.46 70.51 20.88
C LYS A 65 63.43 69.93 19.45
N ALA A 66 63.87 68.72 19.26
CA ALA A 66 63.84 68.07 17.96
C ALA A 66 62.38 67.81 17.50
N LEU A 67 61.50 67.43 18.42
CA LEU A 67 60.10 67.24 18.14
C LEU A 67 59.41 68.56 17.80
N TYR A 68 59.73 69.66 18.53
CA TYR A 68 59.19 70.99 18.23
C TYR A 68 59.58 71.47 16.80
N ILE A 69 60.79 71.27 16.44
CA ILE A 69 61.31 71.62 15.09
C ILE A 69 60.59 70.79 14.00
N GLN A 70 60.33 69.51 14.26
CA GLN A 70 59.52 68.67 13.34
C GLN A 70 58.09 69.17 13.22
N CYS A 71 57.45 69.60 14.31
CA CYS A 71 56.13 70.15 14.31
C CYS A 71 56.06 71.52 13.57
N ASP A 72 57.05 72.36 13.78
CA ASP A 72 57.13 73.71 13.15
C ASP A 72 57.46 73.61 11.63
N SER A 73 57.93 72.47 11.17
CA SER A 73 58.16 72.23 9.75
C SER A 73 56.92 72.11 8.87
N GLY A 74 55.74 72.29 9.49
CA GLY A 74 54.46 72.28 8.78
C GLY A 74 53.95 70.89 8.39
N ARG A 75 54.46 69.84 8.99
CA ARG A 75 54.01 68.45 8.75
C ARG A 75 52.79 68.15 9.59
N ASN A 76 51.73 67.68 9.00
CA ASN A 76 50.51 67.29 9.67
C ASN A 76 50.61 65.94 10.44
N VAL A 77 51.66 65.15 10.16
CA VAL A 77 51.94 63.85 10.81
C VAL A 77 53.42 63.76 11.07
N ILE A 78 53.81 63.44 12.28
CA ILE A 78 55.21 63.17 12.68
C ILE A 78 55.35 61.78 13.23
N THR A 79 56.56 61.22 13.16
CA THR A 79 56.89 59.89 13.74
C THR A 79 57.88 60.11 14.86
N PHE A 80 57.55 59.61 16.05
CA PHE A 80 58.39 59.66 17.21
C PHE A 80 58.37 58.30 17.94
N GLU A 81 59.49 57.79 18.32
CA GLU A 81 59.66 56.46 18.91
C GLU A 81 58.92 55.33 18.16
N ASN A 82 58.91 55.39 16.83
CA ASN A 82 58.25 54.46 15.94
C ASN A 82 56.71 54.56 15.91
N GLU A 83 56.14 55.53 16.61
CA GLU A 83 54.71 55.84 16.64
C GLU A 83 54.37 57.09 15.82
N ARG A 84 53.14 57.13 15.25
CA ARG A 84 52.73 58.24 14.41
C ARG A 84 51.75 59.15 15.17
N TYR A 85 52.02 60.44 15.10
CA TYR A 85 51.17 61.46 15.74
C TYR A 85 50.65 62.43 14.68
N SER A 86 49.37 62.77 14.78
CA SER A 86 48.85 63.92 14.00
C SER A 86 49.13 65.21 14.76
N VAL A 87 49.54 66.21 14.04
CA VAL A 87 49.91 67.52 14.55
C VAL A 87 48.80 68.52 14.26
N LYS A 88 48.26 69.18 15.29
CA LYS A 88 47.37 70.33 15.13
C LYS A 88 48.00 71.52 15.83
N THR A 89 48.04 72.66 15.14
CA THR A 89 48.53 73.91 15.68
C THR A 89 47.37 74.59 16.42
N GLN A 90 47.61 75.01 17.66
CA GLN A 90 46.67 75.71 18.48
C GLN A 90 47.37 77.01 19.04
N GLY A 91 46.76 78.18 18.84
CA GLY A 91 47.27 79.45 19.35
C GLY A 91 47.49 80.51 18.25
N ASN A 92 47.79 81.71 18.66
CA ASN A 92 47.99 82.84 17.74
C ASN A 92 49.39 82.77 17.11
N PRO A 93 49.55 82.82 15.79
CA PRO A 93 50.80 82.60 15.11
C PRO A 93 51.96 83.50 15.48
N GLN A 94 51.71 84.60 16.22
CA GLN A 94 52.73 85.62 16.51
C GLN A 94 53.23 85.65 17.95
N GLU A 95 52.57 85.00 18.90
CA GLU A 95 53.00 85.03 20.31
C GLU A 95 53.24 83.70 21.00
N ASN A 96 52.61 82.62 20.67
CA ASN A 96 52.85 81.30 21.28
C ASN A 96 52.23 80.21 20.40
N LYS A 97 53.03 79.55 19.59
CA LYS A 97 52.59 78.34 18.86
C LYS A 97 52.57 77.16 19.79
N ALA A 98 51.40 76.53 19.97
CA ALA A 98 51.24 75.25 20.66
C ALA A 98 50.88 74.17 19.65
N PHE A 99 51.54 73.03 19.75
CA PHE A 99 51.27 71.87 18.93
C PHE A 99 50.56 70.78 19.78
N VAL A 100 49.43 70.34 19.28
CA VAL A 100 48.66 69.23 19.90
C VAL A 100 48.96 67.99 19.09
N LEU A 101 49.62 67.04 19.69
CA LEU A 101 49.94 65.73 19.10
C LEU A 101 48.87 64.74 19.52
N THR A 102 48.27 64.10 18.53
CA THR A 102 47.26 63.03 18.79
C THR A 102 47.86 61.77 18.21
N HIS A 103 47.99 60.74 19.03
CA HIS A 103 48.51 59.45 18.63
C HIS A 103 47.59 58.80 17.58
N ILE A 104 48.12 58.33 16.46
CA ILE A 104 47.39 57.62 15.43
C ILE A 104 47.54 56.10 15.66
N ARG A 105 46.65 55.50 16.38
CA ARG A 105 46.58 54.05 16.57
C ARG A 105 46.10 53.38 15.27
N ARG A 106 47.07 53.08 14.40
CA ARG A 106 46.75 52.47 13.10
C ARG A 106 46.59 50.96 13.19
N ASP A 107 47.28 50.30 14.11
CA ASP A 107 47.35 48.84 14.14
C ASP A 107 46.14 48.15 14.76
N GLU A 108 45.47 48.80 15.72
CA GLU A 108 44.27 48.25 16.38
C GLU A 108 43.09 48.08 15.43
N TYR A 109 42.93 48.98 14.46
CA TYR A 109 41.85 48.88 13.48
C TYR A 109 42.01 47.72 12.53
N TRP A 110 43.23 47.33 12.16
CA TRP A 110 43.51 46.20 11.29
C TRP A 110 43.28 44.88 12.00
N ILE A 111 43.67 44.70 13.24
CA ILE A 111 43.40 43.55 14.06
C ILE A 111 41.87 43.34 14.22
N PHE A 112 41.14 44.46 14.47
CA PHE A 112 39.70 44.42 14.54
C PHE A 112 39.07 43.98 13.20
N ALA A 113 39.52 44.50 12.09
CA ALA A 113 39.04 44.15 10.77
C ALA A 113 39.32 42.65 10.42
N GLU A 114 40.49 42.13 10.76
CA GLU A 114 40.85 40.70 10.58
C GLU A 114 39.95 39.76 11.40
N VAL A 115 39.74 40.10 12.67
CA VAL A 115 38.86 39.33 13.57
C VAL A 115 37.43 39.36 13.00
N MET A 116 36.92 40.53 12.62
CA MET A 116 35.58 40.65 12.02
C MET A 116 35.46 39.85 10.71
N PHE A 117 36.46 39.92 9.83
CA PHE A 117 36.48 39.15 8.59
C PHE A 117 36.44 37.65 8.85
N SER A 118 37.24 37.15 9.82
CA SER A 118 37.28 35.72 10.17
C SER A 118 35.92 35.23 10.69
N PHE A 119 35.20 36.03 11.52
CA PHE A 119 33.86 35.67 12.00
C PHE A 119 32.81 35.67 10.88
N ILE A 120 32.85 36.65 9.97
CA ILE A 120 31.95 36.68 8.81
C ILE A 120 32.17 35.47 7.92
N LEU A 121 33.44 35.12 7.66
CA LEU A 121 33.81 33.95 6.86
C LEU A 121 33.33 32.65 7.52
N ALA A 122 33.55 32.48 8.83
CA ALA A 122 33.10 31.35 9.59
C ALA A 122 31.57 31.20 9.56
N TYR A 123 30.83 32.33 9.69
CA TYR A 123 29.38 32.36 9.58
C TYR A 123 28.88 31.93 8.20
N LEU A 124 29.52 32.43 7.12
CA LEU A 124 29.19 32.05 5.75
C LEU A 124 29.42 30.56 5.49
N LEU A 125 30.58 30.03 5.93
CA LEU A 125 30.89 28.60 5.81
C LEU A 125 29.87 27.73 6.57
N CYS A 126 29.52 28.12 7.78
CA CYS A 126 28.50 27.44 8.57
C CYS A 126 27.12 27.47 7.87
N SER A 127 26.73 28.61 7.30
CA SER A 127 25.48 28.78 6.58
C SER A 127 25.42 27.90 5.32
N VAL A 128 26.48 27.84 4.54
CA VAL A 128 26.59 26.97 3.36
C VAL A 128 26.51 25.50 3.77
N TYR A 129 27.27 25.08 4.80
CA TYR A 129 27.24 23.72 5.29
C TYR A 129 25.85 23.28 5.78
N THR A 130 25.17 24.15 6.55
CA THR A 130 23.81 23.84 7.01
C THR A 130 22.80 23.80 5.89
N GLY A 131 22.93 24.65 4.88
CA GLY A 131 22.11 24.63 3.66
C GLY A 131 22.28 23.33 2.86
N TYR A 132 23.52 22.88 2.71
CA TYR A 132 23.84 21.61 2.06
C TYR A 132 23.22 20.41 2.79
N LYS A 133 23.37 20.37 4.12
CA LYS A 133 22.76 19.32 4.94
C LYS A 133 21.24 19.31 4.91
N GLN A 134 20.59 20.46 4.88
CA GLN A 134 19.13 20.54 4.73
C GLN A 134 18.65 20.02 3.38
N ARG A 135 19.42 20.30 2.32
CA ARG A 135 19.12 19.80 0.98
C ARG A 135 19.14 18.28 0.96
N GLU A 136 20.20 17.66 1.47
CA GLU A 136 20.40 16.21 1.53
C GLU A 136 19.34 15.52 2.41
N LEU A 137 19.04 16.07 3.58
CA LEU A 137 18.17 15.44 4.57
C LEU A 137 16.66 15.60 4.29
N VAL A 138 16.26 16.66 3.59
CA VAL A 138 14.85 17.00 3.43
C VAL A 138 14.45 17.13 1.95
N PHE A 139 15.14 17.98 1.20
CA PHE A 139 14.72 18.31 -0.16
C PHE A 139 14.85 17.14 -1.14
N GLU A 140 15.95 16.41 -1.12
CA GLU A 140 16.17 15.28 -2.04
C GLU A 140 15.17 14.14 -1.81
N PRO A 141 14.89 13.69 -0.56
CA PRO A 141 13.87 12.69 -0.30
C PRO A 141 12.47 13.11 -0.75
N ILE A 142 12.09 14.38 -0.49
CA ILE A 142 10.80 14.91 -0.91
C ILE A 142 10.67 14.92 -2.44
N GLN A 143 11.72 15.34 -3.16
CA GLN A 143 11.70 15.30 -4.63
C GLN A 143 11.61 13.88 -5.18
N LYS A 144 12.28 12.90 -4.54
CA LYS A 144 12.13 11.49 -4.89
C LYS A 144 10.69 11.02 -4.67
N LEU A 145 10.10 11.36 -3.51
CA LEU A 145 8.73 10.99 -3.21
C LEU A 145 7.74 11.57 -4.22
N LEU A 146 7.92 12.84 -4.61
CA LEU A 146 7.08 13.47 -5.65
C LEU A 146 7.16 12.72 -6.97
N LYS A 147 8.35 12.38 -7.44
CA LYS A 147 8.53 11.60 -8.68
C LYS A 147 7.90 10.20 -8.59
N ILE A 148 8.01 9.53 -7.43
CA ILE A 148 7.40 8.23 -7.21
C ILE A 148 5.87 8.35 -7.25
N THR A 149 5.29 9.33 -6.54
CA THR A 149 3.84 9.53 -6.55
C THR A 149 3.33 9.92 -7.93
N GLU A 150 4.04 10.74 -8.68
CA GLU A 150 3.73 11.09 -10.07
C GLU A 150 3.75 9.85 -10.98
N SER A 151 4.78 9.01 -10.87
CA SER A 151 4.88 7.72 -11.59
C SER A 151 3.72 6.78 -11.26
N ILE A 152 3.30 6.70 -9.99
CA ILE A 152 2.12 5.93 -9.57
C ILE A 152 0.84 6.49 -10.22
N CYS A 153 0.69 7.81 -10.27
CA CYS A 153 -0.46 8.47 -10.93
C CYS A 153 -0.49 8.21 -12.45
N GLU A 154 0.66 8.06 -13.09
CA GLU A 154 0.79 7.68 -14.51
C GLU A 154 0.52 6.19 -14.78
N GLY A 155 0.27 5.40 -13.74
CA GLY A 155 -0.06 3.99 -13.85
C GLY A 155 1.10 3.02 -13.62
N ASN A 156 2.30 3.50 -13.29
CA ASN A 156 3.46 2.65 -12.98
C ASN A 156 3.41 2.09 -11.55
N ILE A 157 2.33 1.37 -11.23
CA ILE A 157 2.07 0.88 -9.86
C ILE A 157 2.95 -0.33 -9.50
N LYS A 158 3.58 -1.00 -10.48
CA LYS A 158 4.34 -2.26 -10.26
C LYS A 158 5.71 -2.06 -9.64
N ILE A 159 6.26 -0.85 -9.71
CA ILE A 159 7.61 -0.55 -9.19
C ILE A 159 7.51 -0.35 -7.68
N PRO A 160 8.25 -1.11 -6.86
CA PRO A 160 8.23 -0.95 -5.41
C PRO A 160 8.85 0.38 -5.00
N VAL A 161 8.33 0.97 -3.92
CA VAL A 161 8.87 2.19 -3.33
C VAL A 161 9.89 1.80 -2.27
N GLU A 162 11.18 2.02 -2.56
CA GLU A 162 12.24 1.81 -1.58
C GLU A 162 12.19 2.88 -0.51
N SER A 163 12.32 2.49 0.76
CA SER A 163 12.38 3.42 1.88
C SER A 163 13.63 4.28 1.77
N TYR A 164 13.47 5.60 1.81
CA TYR A 164 14.55 6.56 1.68
C TYR A 164 14.44 7.68 2.71
N GLY A 165 15.57 8.07 3.29
CA GLY A 165 15.62 9.09 4.32
C GLY A 165 15.66 8.52 5.73
N GLU A 166 15.61 9.41 6.72
CA GLU A 166 15.68 9.04 8.14
C GLU A 166 14.33 9.30 8.83
N TYR A 167 13.97 8.44 9.77
CA TYR A 167 12.83 8.60 10.69
C TYR A 167 11.49 8.96 10.03
N GLU A 168 10.99 10.18 10.20
CA GLU A 168 9.67 10.61 9.72
C GLU A 168 9.53 10.54 8.19
N LEU A 169 10.61 10.73 7.45
CA LEU A 169 10.59 10.59 5.99
C LEU A 169 10.55 9.12 5.58
N ALA A 170 11.29 8.24 6.27
CA ALA A 170 11.21 6.81 6.05
C ALA A 170 9.79 6.29 6.31
N GLU A 171 9.14 6.73 7.40
CA GLU A 171 7.74 6.41 7.69
C GLU A 171 6.80 6.88 6.58
N LEU A 172 7.06 8.06 5.99
CA LEU A 172 6.27 8.57 4.87
C LEU A 172 6.44 7.69 3.62
N PHE A 173 7.66 7.27 3.28
CA PHE A 173 7.92 6.32 2.19
C PHE A 173 7.23 4.99 2.42
N ASP A 174 7.28 4.43 3.65
CA ASP A 174 6.61 3.20 4.01
C ASP A 174 5.07 3.31 3.89
N ASN A 175 4.51 4.46 4.24
CA ASN A 175 3.08 4.71 4.10
C ASN A 175 2.66 4.83 2.62
N VAL A 176 3.49 5.45 1.77
CA VAL A 176 3.26 5.50 0.32
C VAL A 176 3.37 4.10 -0.29
N GLU A 177 4.34 3.28 0.16
CA GLU A 177 4.44 1.88 -0.29
C GLU A 177 3.21 1.05 0.11
N LYS A 178 2.73 1.17 1.35
CA LYS A 178 1.48 0.52 1.77
C LYS A 178 0.28 0.95 0.94
N MET A 179 0.20 2.24 0.58
CA MET A 179 -0.85 2.76 -0.29
C MET A 179 -0.73 2.17 -1.71
N ARG A 180 0.49 2.11 -2.27
CA ARG A 180 0.77 1.51 -3.57
C ARG A 180 0.36 0.03 -3.61
N ILE A 181 0.71 -0.75 -2.58
CA ILE A 181 0.33 -2.17 -2.48
C ILE A 181 -1.19 -2.31 -2.49
N LYS A 182 -1.90 -1.54 -1.67
CA LYS A 182 -3.38 -1.58 -1.65
C LYS A 182 -3.99 -1.19 -3.01
N LEU A 183 -3.40 -0.22 -3.69
CA LEU A 183 -3.84 0.17 -5.02
C LEU A 183 -3.59 -0.93 -6.04
N LEU A 184 -2.42 -1.58 -6.00
CA LEU A 184 -2.09 -2.72 -6.85
C LEU A 184 -3.06 -3.88 -6.63
N ASP A 185 -3.37 -4.20 -5.38
CA ASP A 185 -4.34 -5.24 -5.04
C ASP A 185 -5.74 -4.89 -5.58
N ALA A 186 -6.16 -3.62 -5.45
CA ALA A 186 -7.45 -3.16 -5.97
C ALA A 186 -7.51 -3.23 -7.51
N VAL A 187 -6.44 -2.84 -8.22
CA VAL A 187 -6.35 -2.94 -9.68
C VAL A 187 -6.38 -4.40 -10.12
N ASN A 188 -5.58 -5.27 -9.50
CA ASN A 188 -5.58 -6.70 -9.80
C ASN A 188 -6.95 -7.35 -9.54
N TYR A 189 -7.65 -6.90 -8.50
CA TYR A 189 -9.01 -7.35 -8.21
C TYR A 189 -9.98 -6.89 -9.30
N CYS A 190 -9.92 -5.64 -9.74
CA CYS A 190 -10.74 -5.11 -10.82
C CYS A 190 -10.48 -5.83 -12.15
N GLU A 191 -9.21 -6.08 -12.50
CA GLU A 191 -8.85 -6.82 -13.71
C GLU A 191 -9.41 -8.25 -13.68
N LYS A 192 -9.22 -8.97 -12.57
CA LYS A 192 -9.80 -10.31 -12.37
C LYS A 192 -11.33 -10.28 -12.45
N TYR A 193 -11.96 -9.25 -11.91
CA TYR A 193 -13.42 -9.09 -11.97
C TYR A 193 -13.89 -8.86 -13.41
N ASP A 194 -13.22 -8.00 -14.18
CA ASP A 194 -13.55 -7.74 -15.58
C ASP A 194 -13.32 -8.95 -16.46
N ASP A 195 -12.23 -9.69 -16.27
CA ASP A 195 -11.96 -10.92 -17.02
C ASP A 195 -12.98 -12.01 -16.69
N ASN A 196 -13.34 -12.17 -15.42
CA ASN A 196 -14.43 -13.04 -15.02
C ASN A 196 -15.74 -12.64 -15.68
N ARG A 197 -16.09 -11.35 -15.71
CA ARG A 197 -17.31 -10.85 -16.34
C ARG A 197 -17.34 -11.13 -17.84
N LYS A 198 -16.24 -10.90 -18.57
CA LYS A 198 -16.14 -11.20 -20.01
C LYS A 198 -16.28 -12.70 -20.25
N PHE A 199 -15.61 -13.51 -19.46
CA PHE A 199 -15.69 -14.97 -19.52
C PHE A 199 -17.12 -15.46 -19.27
N LEU A 200 -17.79 -14.92 -18.24
CA LEU A 200 -19.21 -15.17 -17.92
C LEU A 200 -20.11 -14.89 -19.14
N MET A 201 -19.99 -13.70 -19.72
CA MET A 201 -20.84 -13.31 -20.85
C MET A 201 -20.65 -14.23 -22.06
N THR A 202 -19.41 -14.63 -22.33
CA THR A 202 -19.10 -15.52 -23.47
C THR A 202 -19.56 -16.94 -23.20
N GLY A 203 -19.27 -17.50 -22.01
CA GLY A 203 -19.65 -18.86 -21.62
C GLY A 203 -21.17 -19.03 -21.55
N ILE A 204 -21.88 -18.12 -20.89
CA ILE A 204 -23.34 -18.13 -20.79
C ILE A 204 -23.99 -18.06 -22.18
N SER A 205 -23.52 -17.16 -23.03
CA SER A 205 -24.07 -17.01 -24.38
C SER A 205 -23.93 -18.27 -25.20
N HIS A 206 -22.79 -18.98 -25.06
CA HIS A 206 -22.58 -20.27 -25.73
C HIS A 206 -23.48 -21.36 -25.14
N ASP A 207 -23.55 -21.49 -23.81
CA ASP A 207 -24.27 -22.56 -23.14
C ASP A 207 -25.81 -22.41 -23.23
N LEU A 208 -26.32 -21.20 -23.40
CA LEU A 208 -27.71 -20.95 -23.75
C LEU A 208 -28.02 -21.21 -25.22
N ARG A 209 -27.11 -20.85 -26.13
CA ARG A 209 -27.33 -20.99 -27.57
C ARG A 209 -27.51 -22.45 -27.99
N THR A 210 -26.72 -23.35 -27.42
CA THR A 210 -26.73 -24.78 -27.77
C THR A 210 -28.10 -25.45 -27.52
N PRO A 211 -28.69 -25.43 -26.34
CA PRO A 211 -30.01 -26.03 -26.11
C PRO A 211 -31.14 -25.32 -26.84
N ILE A 212 -31.07 -23.99 -27.02
CA ILE A 212 -32.06 -23.23 -27.80
C ILE A 212 -32.00 -23.67 -29.24
N ALA A 213 -30.81 -23.79 -29.87
CA ALA A 213 -30.68 -24.25 -31.25
C ALA A 213 -31.16 -25.70 -31.41
N ALA A 214 -30.91 -26.57 -30.42
CA ALA A 214 -31.41 -27.95 -30.46
C ALA A 214 -32.94 -28.01 -30.33
N ALA A 215 -33.54 -27.23 -29.37
CA ALA A 215 -35.00 -27.16 -29.26
C ALA A 215 -35.64 -26.66 -30.56
N ARG A 216 -35.07 -25.61 -31.17
CA ARG A 216 -35.52 -25.09 -32.44
C ARG A 216 -35.42 -26.15 -33.56
N GLY A 217 -34.30 -26.88 -33.63
CA GLY A 217 -34.12 -27.94 -34.64
C GLY A 217 -35.14 -29.07 -34.50
N TYR A 218 -35.53 -29.47 -33.29
CA TYR A 218 -36.60 -30.44 -33.09
C TYR A 218 -37.94 -29.91 -33.56
N ILE A 219 -38.27 -28.65 -33.28
CA ILE A 219 -39.53 -28.02 -33.70
C ILE A 219 -39.54 -27.85 -35.23
N GLU A 220 -38.45 -27.35 -35.83
CA GLU A 220 -38.28 -27.23 -37.30
C GLU A 220 -38.43 -28.60 -37.98
N GLY A 221 -37.82 -29.68 -37.41
CA GLY A 221 -37.96 -31.02 -37.89
C GLY A 221 -39.39 -31.58 -37.92
N ILE A 222 -40.25 -31.10 -37.03
CA ILE A 222 -41.70 -31.41 -37.08
C ILE A 222 -42.36 -30.59 -38.19
N LEU A 223 -42.08 -29.29 -38.27
CA LEU A 223 -42.69 -28.37 -39.25
C LEU A 223 -42.33 -28.74 -40.71
N ASP A 224 -41.08 -29.14 -40.93
CA ASP A 224 -40.54 -29.55 -42.21
C ASP A 224 -40.96 -31.00 -42.64
N GLY A 225 -41.74 -31.67 -41.78
CA GLY A 225 -42.21 -33.02 -42.03
C GLY A 225 -41.16 -34.11 -41.86
N VAL A 226 -39.95 -33.82 -41.32
CA VAL A 226 -38.88 -34.80 -41.07
C VAL A 226 -39.32 -35.84 -40.03
N ALA A 227 -40.16 -35.46 -39.07
CA ALA A 227 -40.75 -36.36 -38.09
C ALA A 227 -41.76 -37.33 -38.75
N GLY A 228 -42.21 -37.07 -40.00
CA GLY A 228 -43.22 -37.84 -40.69
C GLY A 228 -44.61 -37.66 -40.08
N GLU A 229 -45.57 -38.47 -40.57
CA GLU A 229 -46.95 -38.47 -40.03
C GLU A 229 -47.09 -39.33 -38.74
N SER A 230 -46.02 -39.95 -38.27
CA SER A 230 -46.02 -40.74 -37.03
C SER A 230 -46.15 -39.86 -35.79
N ARG A 231 -47.29 -39.92 -35.11
CA ARG A 231 -47.57 -39.20 -33.88
C ARG A 231 -46.53 -39.54 -32.82
N GLU A 232 -46.05 -40.77 -32.74
CA GLU A 232 -45.00 -41.17 -31.80
C GLU A 232 -43.64 -40.45 -31.99
N LYS A 233 -43.27 -40.24 -33.25
CA LYS A 233 -42.03 -39.50 -33.57
C LYS A 233 -42.20 -38.00 -33.28
N GLN A 234 -43.38 -37.42 -33.61
CA GLN A 234 -43.67 -36.05 -33.30
C GLN A 234 -43.65 -35.78 -31.80
N ASP A 235 -44.30 -36.72 -31.01
CA ASP A 235 -44.27 -36.65 -29.55
C ASP A 235 -42.85 -36.75 -28.97
N LYS A 236 -41.96 -37.62 -29.52
CA LYS A 236 -40.56 -37.71 -29.17
C LYS A 236 -39.83 -36.38 -29.44
N TYR A 237 -40.05 -35.73 -30.57
CA TYR A 237 -39.40 -34.43 -30.90
C TYR A 237 -39.90 -33.33 -30.00
N LEU A 238 -41.21 -33.30 -29.68
CA LEU A 238 -41.79 -32.32 -28.73
C LEU A 238 -41.24 -32.50 -27.32
N HIS A 239 -41.16 -33.75 -26.82
CA HIS A 239 -40.52 -34.01 -25.51
C HIS A 239 -39.07 -33.67 -25.49
N ALA A 240 -38.31 -33.91 -26.58
CA ALA A 240 -36.91 -33.52 -26.70
C ALA A 240 -36.75 -31.97 -26.70
N ALA A 241 -37.64 -31.25 -27.43
CA ALA A 241 -37.65 -29.81 -27.41
C ALA A 241 -37.95 -29.24 -26.03
N LEU A 242 -39.00 -29.80 -25.36
CA LEU A 242 -39.38 -29.39 -24.03
C LEU A 242 -38.24 -29.59 -23.00
N SER A 243 -37.59 -30.75 -23.02
CA SER A 243 -36.42 -31.05 -22.17
C SER A 243 -35.27 -30.05 -22.38
N LYS A 244 -35.03 -29.58 -23.65
CA LYS A 244 -34.02 -28.55 -23.92
C LYS A 244 -34.41 -27.18 -23.38
N ILE A 245 -35.71 -26.82 -23.41
CA ILE A 245 -36.21 -25.59 -22.83
C ILE A 245 -36.10 -25.64 -21.28
N GLU A 246 -36.41 -26.78 -20.68
CA GLU A 246 -36.21 -26.98 -19.22
C GLU A 246 -34.76 -26.79 -18.84
N SER A 247 -33.84 -27.35 -19.62
CA SER A 247 -32.37 -27.14 -19.42
C SER A 247 -31.97 -25.67 -19.50
N VAL A 248 -32.60 -24.87 -20.37
CA VAL A 248 -32.37 -23.40 -20.45
C VAL A 248 -32.87 -22.72 -19.18
N ASN A 249 -34.06 -23.08 -18.66
CA ASN A 249 -34.58 -22.51 -17.44
C ASN A 249 -33.69 -22.83 -16.23
N GLU A 250 -33.21 -24.06 -16.09
CA GLU A 250 -32.24 -24.44 -15.05
C GLU A 250 -30.96 -23.60 -15.13
N LEU A 251 -30.43 -23.36 -16.34
CA LEU A 251 -29.26 -22.49 -16.55
C LEU A 251 -29.51 -21.07 -16.11
N ILE A 252 -30.70 -20.50 -16.40
CA ILE A 252 -31.07 -19.15 -15.99
C ILE A 252 -31.19 -19.08 -14.46
N ASP A 253 -31.80 -20.07 -13.82
CA ASP A 253 -31.95 -20.14 -12.36
C ASP A 253 -30.56 -20.24 -11.66
N ASP A 254 -29.67 -21.08 -12.20
CA ASP A 254 -28.28 -21.20 -11.73
C ASP A 254 -27.54 -19.88 -11.84
N LEU A 255 -27.68 -19.17 -12.97
CA LEU A 255 -27.07 -17.86 -13.19
C LEU A 255 -27.60 -16.81 -12.23
N MET A 256 -28.91 -16.78 -12.01
CA MET A 256 -29.56 -15.87 -11.07
C MET A 256 -29.11 -16.13 -9.63
N LEU A 257 -29.06 -17.41 -9.23
CA LEU A 257 -28.57 -17.83 -7.91
C LEU A 257 -27.10 -17.45 -7.74
N TYR A 258 -26.27 -17.76 -8.75
CA TYR A 258 -24.85 -17.40 -8.77
C TYR A 258 -24.65 -15.88 -8.62
N SER A 259 -25.38 -15.07 -9.41
CA SER A 259 -25.29 -13.61 -9.34
C SER A 259 -25.64 -13.04 -7.95
N LYS A 260 -26.62 -13.65 -7.28
CA LYS A 260 -27.01 -13.26 -5.91
C LYS A 260 -25.96 -13.67 -4.87
N LEU A 261 -25.33 -14.85 -5.04
CA LEU A 261 -24.26 -15.35 -4.18
C LEU A 261 -22.99 -14.50 -4.30
N ASP A 262 -22.60 -14.12 -5.52
CA ASP A 262 -21.38 -13.33 -5.81
C ASP A 262 -21.43 -11.94 -5.15
N VAL A 263 -22.60 -11.37 -4.98
CA VAL A 263 -22.82 -10.06 -4.32
C VAL A 263 -23.02 -10.20 -2.80
N GLY A 264 -22.98 -11.42 -2.25
CA GLY A 264 -23.22 -11.67 -0.82
C GLY A 264 -24.65 -11.30 -0.34
N LYS A 265 -25.62 -11.24 -1.26
CA LYS A 265 -26.98 -10.78 -0.98
C LYS A 265 -27.96 -11.90 -0.64
N ILE A 266 -27.50 -13.13 -0.50
CA ILE A 266 -28.40 -14.24 -0.12
C ILE A 266 -28.40 -14.36 1.39
N PRO A 267 -29.54 -14.12 2.06
CA PRO A 267 -29.70 -14.49 3.46
C PRO A 267 -29.76 -16.01 3.54
N PHE A 268 -29.04 -16.61 4.48
CA PHE A 268 -29.17 -18.03 4.84
C PHE A 268 -30.07 -18.16 6.07
N GLU A 269 -31.08 -19.00 5.97
CA GLU A 269 -31.97 -19.33 7.08
C GLU A 269 -31.46 -20.58 7.80
N LEU A 270 -30.38 -20.39 8.58
CA LEU A 270 -29.72 -21.48 9.28
C LEU A 270 -30.61 -22.02 10.42
N CYS A 271 -30.87 -23.30 10.40
CA CYS A 271 -31.58 -24.01 11.47
C CYS A 271 -30.88 -25.33 11.82
N PRO A 272 -31.09 -25.88 13.04
CA PRO A 272 -30.60 -27.20 13.40
C PRO A 272 -31.31 -28.27 12.57
N VAL A 273 -30.52 -29.06 11.82
CA VAL A 273 -31.03 -30.15 10.97
C VAL A 273 -30.31 -31.45 11.32
N ASP A 274 -31.06 -32.52 11.51
CA ASP A 274 -30.50 -33.87 11.56
C ASP A 274 -30.18 -34.32 10.14
N LEU A 275 -28.87 -34.33 9.79
CA LEU A 275 -28.41 -34.77 8.48
C LEU A 275 -28.73 -36.23 8.18
N ASN A 276 -28.84 -37.10 9.19
CA ASN A 276 -29.18 -38.49 8.98
C ASN A 276 -30.56 -38.61 8.34
N GLY A 277 -31.59 -38.04 9.00
CA GLY A 277 -32.96 -38.03 8.46
C GLY A 277 -33.07 -37.28 7.14
N TYR A 278 -32.34 -36.17 7.00
CA TYR A 278 -32.33 -35.33 5.79
C TYR A 278 -31.77 -36.07 4.57
N ILE A 279 -30.58 -36.70 4.70
CA ILE A 279 -29.94 -37.42 3.60
C ILE A 279 -30.69 -38.71 3.25
N ALA A 280 -31.27 -39.43 4.26
CA ALA A 280 -32.14 -40.56 4.01
C ALA A 280 -33.34 -40.15 3.14
N SER A 281 -34.04 -39.05 3.48
CA SER A 281 -35.14 -38.52 2.67
C SER A 281 -34.70 -38.11 1.25
N CYS A 282 -33.53 -37.52 1.11
CA CYS A 282 -32.96 -37.23 -0.22
C CYS A 282 -32.71 -38.53 -1.01
N ALA A 283 -32.15 -39.57 -0.38
CA ALA A 283 -31.91 -40.81 -1.04
C ALA A 283 -33.21 -41.48 -1.53
N GLU A 284 -34.26 -41.46 -0.72
CA GLU A 284 -35.57 -41.95 -1.12
C GLU A 284 -36.19 -41.12 -2.27
N GLU A 285 -36.02 -39.79 -2.30
CA GLU A 285 -36.48 -38.93 -3.36
C GLU A 285 -35.82 -39.24 -4.70
N TYR A 286 -34.49 -39.52 -4.71
CA TYR A 286 -33.74 -39.78 -5.93
C TYR A 286 -33.81 -41.25 -6.40
N ALA A 287 -34.11 -42.20 -5.53
CA ALA A 287 -34.11 -43.66 -5.86
C ALA A 287 -34.89 -43.99 -7.13
N PRO A 288 -36.10 -43.47 -7.39
CA PRO A 288 -36.88 -43.76 -8.61
C PRO A 288 -36.15 -43.32 -9.90
N ASP A 289 -35.44 -42.17 -9.88
CA ASP A 289 -34.73 -41.66 -11.05
C ASP A 289 -33.50 -42.49 -11.33
N PHE A 290 -32.80 -42.98 -10.31
CA PHE A 290 -31.67 -43.92 -10.46
C PHE A 290 -32.12 -45.24 -11.02
N GLU A 291 -33.26 -45.80 -10.52
CA GLU A 291 -33.81 -47.08 -11.03
C GLU A 291 -34.21 -47.00 -12.50
N LYS A 292 -34.83 -45.88 -12.94
CA LYS A 292 -35.18 -45.66 -14.35
C LYS A 292 -33.95 -45.74 -15.28
N GLU A 293 -32.81 -45.25 -14.79
CA GLU A 293 -31.54 -45.30 -15.54
C GLU A 293 -30.75 -46.60 -15.31
N GLY A 294 -31.29 -47.57 -14.55
CA GLY A 294 -30.62 -48.83 -14.22
C GLY A 294 -29.42 -48.65 -13.31
N LYS A 295 -29.42 -47.59 -12.48
CA LYS A 295 -28.34 -47.29 -11.53
C LYS A 295 -28.78 -47.61 -10.12
N ARG A 296 -27.82 -47.80 -9.20
CA ARG A 296 -28.06 -48.12 -7.79
C ARG A 296 -27.73 -46.92 -6.93
N LEU A 297 -28.63 -46.61 -5.95
CA LEU A 297 -28.38 -45.66 -4.89
C LEU A 297 -28.23 -46.41 -3.57
N ILE A 298 -27.18 -46.16 -2.82
CA ILE A 298 -26.87 -46.78 -1.54
C ILE A 298 -26.74 -45.65 -0.50
N TYR A 299 -27.42 -45.82 0.64
CA TYR A 299 -27.26 -44.94 1.79
C TYR A 299 -26.62 -45.67 2.97
N GLU A 300 -25.54 -45.11 3.51
CA GLU A 300 -24.83 -45.62 4.68
C GLU A 300 -24.72 -44.55 5.75
N ASN A 301 -25.22 -44.82 6.93
CA ASN A 301 -24.99 -43.93 8.07
C ASN A 301 -24.02 -44.55 9.06
N LYS A 302 -22.94 -43.79 9.34
CA LYS A 302 -21.86 -44.16 10.30
C LYS A 302 -21.75 -43.12 11.43
N THR A 303 -22.84 -42.36 11.70
CA THR A 303 -22.86 -41.32 12.73
C THR A 303 -23.89 -41.67 13.82
N GLU A 304 -23.60 -41.28 15.08
CA GLU A 304 -24.54 -41.42 16.18
C GLU A 304 -25.41 -40.14 16.32
N ASN A 305 -24.81 -38.98 16.07
CA ASN A 305 -25.52 -37.68 16.15
C ASN A 305 -25.03 -36.78 15.01
N ALA A 306 -25.94 -36.51 14.07
CA ALA A 306 -25.64 -35.77 12.85
C ALA A 306 -26.32 -34.38 12.80
N VAL A 307 -26.64 -33.78 13.95
CA VAL A 307 -27.27 -32.45 13.96
C VAL A 307 -26.24 -31.37 13.62
N VAL A 308 -26.56 -30.56 12.61
CA VAL A 308 -25.72 -29.44 12.11
C VAL A 308 -26.58 -28.20 11.90
N LEU A 309 -25.96 -27.02 11.80
CA LEU A 309 -26.67 -25.75 11.55
C LEU A 309 -26.54 -25.41 10.07
N ILE A 310 -27.62 -25.62 9.30
CA ILE A 310 -27.65 -25.38 7.86
C ILE A 310 -28.98 -24.79 7.41
N ASP A 311 -29.04 -24.26 6.19
CA ASP A 311 -30.26 -23.93 5.47
C ASP A 311 -30.68 -25.13 4.60
N PRO A 312 -31.79 -25.84 4.93
CA PRO A 312 -32.18 -27.05 4.22
C PRO A 312 -32.45 -26.85 2.74
N MET A 313 -33.04 -25.70 2.38
CA MET A 313 -33.38 -25.39 0.98
C MET A 313 -32.10 -25.16 0.15
N ARG A 314 -31.11 -24.47 0.72
CA ARG A 314 -29.82 -24.26 0.08
C ARG A 314 -28.98 -25.52 0.02
N PHE A 315 -29.04 -26.33 1.09
CA PHE A 315 -28.35 -27.60 1.12
C PHE A 315 -28.92 -28.61 0.12
N LYS A 316 -30.26 -28.61 -0.08
CA LYS A 316 -30.89 -29.40 -1.15
C LYS A 316 -30.26 -29.08 -2.51
N ARG A 317 -30.01 -27.81 -2.82
CA ARG A 317 -29.36 -27.40 -4.09
C ARG A 317 -27.91 -27.91 -4.21
N VAL A 318 -27.17 -27.94 -3.10
CA VAL A 318 -25.83 -28.54 -3.05
C VAL A 318 -25.90 -30.00 -3.45
N ILE A 319 -26.80 -30.79 -2.82
CA ILE A 319 -26.97 -32.21 -3.15
C ILE A 319 -27.41 -32.39 -4.60
N GLN A 320 -28.39 -31.63 -5.08
CA GLN A 320 -28.84 -31.69 -6.49
C GLN A 320 -27.67 -31.50 -7.49
N ASN A 321 -26.81 -30.55 -7.23
CA ASN A 321 -25.67 -30.29 -8.11
C ASN A 321 -24.65 -31.44 -8.14
N ILE A 322 -24.41 -32.06 -6.99
CA ILE A 322 -23.48 -33.19 -6.89
C ILE A 322 -24.10 -34.47 -7.48
N VAL A 323 -25.32 -34.78 -7.11
CA VAL A 323 -26.08 -35.91 -7.60
C VAL A 323 -26.28 -35.85 -9.11
N GLY A 324 -26.64 -34.65 -9.62
CA GLY A 324 -26.78 -34.44 -11.05
C GLY A 324 -25.48 -34.70 -11.83
N ASN A 325 -24.32 -34.37 -11.24
CA ASN A 325 -23.03 -34.74 -11.83
C ASN A 325 -22.80 -36.22 -11.77
N ALA A 326 -23.02 -36.87 -10.63
CA ALA A 326 -22.87 -38.33 -10.49
C ALA A 326 -23.74 -39.12 -11.49
N MET A 327 -24.99 -38.67 -11.67
CA MET A 327 -25.91 -39.24 -12.67
C MET A 327 -25.36 -39.18 -14.12
N LYS A 328 -24.78 -38.02 -14.49
CA LYS A 328 -24.24 -37.81 -15.83
C LYS A 328 -22.96 -38.58 -16.14
N HIS A 329 -22.15 -38.87 -15.09
CA HIS A 329 -20.82 -39.45 -15.25
C HIS A 329 -20.74 -40.94 -14.92
N THR A 330 -21.84 -41.55 -14.46
CA THR A 330 -21.96 -43.00 -14.26
C THR A 330 -22.65 -43.67 -15.46
N GLU A 331 -22.24 -44.89 -15.77
CA GLU A 331 -22.82 -45.67 -16.86
C GLU A 331 -24.19 -46.25 -16.49
N SER A 332 -25.08 -46.36 -17.46
CA SER A 332 -26.36 -47.03 -17.27
C SER A 332 -26.13 -48.53 -17.07
N GLY A 333 -26.85 -49.12 -16.11
CA GLY A 333 -26.79 -50.54 -15.78
C GLY A 333 -25.71 -50.97 -14.79
N THR A 334 -24.61 -50.18 -14.65
CA THR A 334 -23.50 -50.50 -13.71
C THR A 334 -23.24 -49.36 -12.72
N GLY A 335 -23.88 -48.20 -12.92
CA GLY A 335 -23.70 -47.02 -12.11
C GLY A 335 -24.13 -47.24 -10.66
N GLU A 336 -23.25 -46.90 -9.73
CA GLU A 336 -23.51 -46.93 -8.28
C GLU A 336 -23.16 -45.62 -7.66
N ILE A 337 -24.11 -45.03 -6.93
CA ILE A 337 -23.91 -43.79 -6.19
C ILE A 337 -24.18 -44.10 -4.71
N LYS A 338 -23.25 -43.64 -3.84
CA LYS A 338 -23.35 -43.83 -2.39
C LYS A 338 -23.42 -42.52 -1.67
N PHE A 339 -24.38 -42.42 -0.77
CA PHE A 339 -24.44 -41.39 0.26
C PHE A 339 -23.89 -42.00 1.55
N ILE A 340 -22.85 -41.45 2.08
CA ILE A 340 -22.19 -41.92 3.30
C ILE A 340 -22.13 -40.76 4.29
N LEU A 341 -22.76 -40.93 5.47
CA LEU A 341 -22.58 -40.04 6.58
C LEU A 341 -21.56 -40.59 7.55
N CYS A 342 -20.53 -39.79 7.84
CA CYS A 342 -19.53 -40.11 8.87
C CYS A 342 -19.24 -38.88 9.74
N GLU A 343 -18.61 -39.11 10.87
CA GLU A 343 -18.20 -38.02 11.76
C GLU A 343 -16.71 -38.03 12.04
N ASN A 344 -16.15 -36.86 12.21
CA ASN A 344 -14.76 -36.68 12.57
C ASN A 344 -14.61 -35.43 13.47
N ALA A 345 -13.94 -35.60 14.64
CA ALA A 345 -13.47 -34.53 15.53
C ALA A 345 -14.42 -33.30 15.65
N GLY A 346 -15.72 -33.54 15.85
CA GLY A 346 -16.68 -32.45 16.05
C GLY A 346 -17.35 -31.92 14.78
N SER A 347 -17.18 -32.61 13.66
CA SER A 347 -17.85 -32.30 12.38
C SER A 347 -18.57 -33.54 11.84
N VAL A 348 -19.66 -33.30 11.10
CA VAL A 348 -20.35 -34.32 10.30
C VAL A 348 -19.92 -34.14 8.87
N ILE A 349 -19.58 -35.23 8.20
CA ILE A 349 -19.18 -35.29 6.80
C ILE A 349 -20.21 -36.08 6.03
N CYS A 350 -20.80 -35.45 5.02
CA CYS A 350 -21.61 -36.10 4.00
C CYS A 350 -20.75 -36.37 2.76
N GLU A 351 -20.49 -37.61 2.46
CA GLU A 351 -19.81 -38.05 1.25
C GLU A 351 -20.84 -38.53 0.22
N ILE A 352 -20.75 -38.02 -1.01
CA ILE A 352 -21.48 -38.51 -2.17
C ILE A 352 -20.47 -39.02 -3.13
N SER A 353 -20.45 -40.35 -3.31
CA SER A 353 -19.46 -41.08 -4.11
C SER A 353 -20.13 -41.77 -5.31
N ASP A 354 -19.50 -41.70 -6.46
CA ASP A 354 -19.89 -42.45 -7.67
C ASP A 354 -18.78 -43.39 -8.16
N ASN A 355 -19.16 -44.39 -8.94
CA ASN A 355 -18.23 -45.29 -9.60
C ASN A 355 -18.03 -44.96 -11.10
N GLY A 356 -18.22 -43.70 -11.49
CA GLY A 356 -18.12 -43.25 -12.86
C GLY A 356 -16.68 -43.15 -13.42
N ALA A 357 -16.50 -42.37 -14.47
CA ALA A 357 -15.23 -42.19 -15.15
C ALA A 357 -14.14 -41.52 -14.25
N GLY A 358 -14.52 -40.92 -13.16
CA GLY A 358 -13.61 -40.14 -12.29
C GLY A 358 -13.16 -38.82 -12.92
N ILE A 359 -12.30 -38.12 -12.18
CA ILE A 359 -11.78 -36.81 -12.56
C ILE A 359 -10.26 -36.88 -12.66
N PRO A 360 -9.65 -36.47 -13.78
CA PRO A 360 -8.20 -36.42 -13.91
C PRO A 360 -7.56 -35.54 -12.82
N GLU A 361 -6.39 -35.96 -12.33
CA GLU A 361 -5.70 -35.23 -11.22
C GLU A 361 -5.41 -33.78 -11.55
N LYS A 362 -5.12 -33.46 -12.81
CA LYS A 362 -4.91 -32.09 -13.30
C LYS A 362 -6.16 -31.19 -13.20
N ASP A 363 -7.35 -31.81 -13.25
CA ASP A 363 -8.64 -31.09 -13.25
C ASP A 363 -9.17 -30.89 -11.82
N LEU A 364 -8.80 -31.77 -10.86
CA LEU A 364 -9.29 -31.70 -9.48
C LEU A 364 -9.16 -30.33 -8.78
N PRO A 365 -8.05 -29.58 -8.91
CA PRO A 365 -7.95 -28.26 -8.30
C PRO A 365 -8.95 -27.24 -8.87
N HIS A 366 -9.43 -27.47 -10.10
CA HIS A 366 -10.21 -26.51 -10.87
C HIS A 366 -11.72 -26.81 -10.93
N ILE A 367 -12.18 -28.00 -10.51
CA ILE A 367 -13.58 -28.41 -10.67
C ILE A 367 -14.59 -27.51 -9.98
N PHE A 368 -14.18 -26.78 -8.96
CA PHE A 368 -15.01 -25.80 -8.26
C PHE A 368 -14.88 -24.39 -8.81
N GLU A 369 -14.02 -24.19 -9.82
CA GLU A 369 -13.90 -22.90 -10.51
C GLU A 369 -15.10 -22.68 -11.43
N ARG A 370 -15.43 -21.42 -11.65
CA ARG A 370 -16.58 -20.99 -12.44
C ARG A 370 -16.44 -21.45 -13.89
N PHE A 371 -17.50 -22.09 -14.44
CA PHE A 371 -17.54 -22.55 -15.82
C PHE A 371 -16.44 -23.53 -16.21
N TYR A 372 -15.75 -24.09 -15.24
CA TYR A 372 -14.75 -25.08 -15.52
C TYR A 372 -15.42 -26.37 -16.08
N LYS A 373 -14.96 -26.80 -17.22
CA LYS A 373 -15.37 -28.08 -17.86
C LYS A 373 -14.09 -28.82 -18.17
N GLY A 374 -13.91 -30.01 -17.63
CA GLY A 374 -12.79 -30.88 -17.97
C GLY A 374 -12.76 -31.16 -19.49
N GLU A 375 -11.61 -31.63 -20.01
CA GLU A 375 -11.43 -31.87 -21.45
C GLU A 375 -12.45 -32.87 -22.00
N ILE A 376 -12.85 -33.86 -21.22
CA ILE A 376 -13.87 -34.86 -21.59
C ILE A 376 -15.26 -34.22 -21.74
N GLN A 377 -15.56 -33.17 -21.00
CA GLN A 377 -16.87 -32.49 -21.02
C GLN A 377 -17.02 -31.43 -22.10
N ARG A 378 -15.90 -30.98 -22.72
CA ARG A 378 -15.94 -29.97 -23.81
C ARG A 378 -16.64 -30.46 -25.07
N SER A 379 -16.72 -31.78 -25.23
CA SER A 379 -17.34 -32.44 -26.40
C SER A 379 -18.75 -33.00 -26.15
N GLY A 380 -19.30 -32.90 -24.93
CA GLY A 380 -20.56 -33.50 -24.52
C GLY A 380 -21.62 -32.52 -24.03
N ASN A 381 -22.89 -32.83 -24.25
CA ASN A 381 -24.08 -32.02 -23.95
C ASN A 381 -24.22 -31.69 -22.46
N GLY A 382 -24.30 -30.40 -22.12
CA GLY A 382 -25.30 -29.97 -21.18
C GLY A 382 -24.90 -29.72 -19.72
N SER A 383 -23.60 -29.46 -19.34
CA SER A 383 -23.30 -28.91 -18.03
C SER A 383 -22.81 -27.46 -18.11
N SER A 384 -23.39 -26.58 -17.33
CA SER A 384 -23.03 -25.15 -17.30
C SER A 384 -21.65 -24.86 -16.68
N GLY A 385 -21.06 -25.82 -15.97
CA GLY A 385 -19.86 -25.60 -15.16
C GLY A 385 -20.12 -24.68 -13.96
N LEU A 386 -21.40 -24.35 -13.68
CA LEU A 386 -21.80 -23.55 -12.51
C LEU A 386 -22.20 -24.42 -11.31
N GLY A 387 -22.70 -25.64 -11.52
CA GLY A 387 -23.29 -26.47 -10.46
C GLY A 387 -22.33 -26.70 -9.28
N LEU A 388 -21.08 -27.10 -9.52
CA LEU A 388 -20.09 -27.32 -8.45
C LEU A 388 -19.64 -26.01 -7.80
N THR A 389 -19.54 -24.93 -8.55
CA THR A 389 -19.24 -23.59 -8.01
C THR A 389 -20.34 -23.12 -7.07
N ILE A 390 -21.62 -23.30 -7.48
CA ILE A 390 -22.79 -22.99 -6.64
C ILE A 390 -22.77 -23.85 -5.39
N ALA A 391 -22.53 -25.16 -5.53
CA ALA A 391 -22.43 -26.08 -4.39
C ALA A 391 -21.37 -25.63 -3.37
N LYS A 392 -20.20 -25.18 -3.86
CA LYS A 392 -19.15 -24.66 -3.01
C LYS A 392 -19.56 -23.35 -2.31
N GLN A 393 -20.06 -22.37 -3.03
CA GLN A 393 -20.49 -21.10 -2.44
C GLN A 393 -21.62 -21.25 -1.43
N LEU A 394 -22.59 -22.11 -1.71
CA LEU A 394 -23.66 -22.41 -0.76
C LEU A 394 -23.15 -23.11 0.49
N THR A 395 -22.25 -24.08 0.34
CA THR A 395 -21.66 -24.80 1.49
C THR A 395 -20.82 -23.86 2.35
N GLU A 396 -19.97 -23.05 1.73
CA GLU A 396 -19.13 -22.06 2.43
C GLU A 396 -19.98 -20.94 3.09
N GLY A 397 -21.06 -20.53 2.45
CA GLY A 397 -22.02 -19.57 3.02
C GLY A 397 -22.78 -20.09 4.26
N MET A 398 -22.80 -21.41 4.47
CA MET A 398 -23.30 -22.08 5.67
C MET A 398 -22.19 -22.49 6.65
N ASP A 399 -20.99 -21.87 6.57
CA ASP A 399 -19.82 -22.21 7.39
C ASP A 399 -19.31 -23.68 7.23
N GLY A 400 -19.69 -24.34 6.14
CA GLY A 400 -19.25 -25.66 5.77
C GLY A 400 -18.00 -25.66 4.89
N ARG A 401 -17.51 -26.88 4.57
CA ARG A 401 -16.43 -27.09 3.61
C ARG A 401 -16.83 -28.16 2.61
N ILE A 402 -16.45 -27.98 1.34
CA ILE A 402 -16.62 -28.97 0.28
C ILE A 402 -15.30 -29.22 -0.41
N TRP A 403 -15.01 -30.49 -0.70
CA TRP A 403 -13.87 -30.91 -1.49
C TRP A 403 -14.18 -32.20 -2.24
N ALA A 404 -13.35 -32.58 -3.17
CA ALA A 404 -13.49 -33.83 -3.91
C ALA A 404 -12.21 -34.65 -3.86
N VAL A 405 -12.38 -35.95 -3.88
CA VAL A 405 -11.32 -36.94 -4.09
C VAL A 405 -11.74 -37.80 -5.25
N SER A 406 -10.90 -37.96 -6.24
CA SER A 406 -11.20 -38.76 -7.41
C SER A 406 -9.94 -39.36 -7.98
N ARG A 407 -10.12 -40.48 -8.69
CA ARG A 407 -9.10 -41.09 -9.51
C ARG A 407 -9.72 -41.50 -10.84
N GLU A 408 -9.08 -41.15 -11.93
CA GLU A 408 -9.54 -41.49 -13.28
C GLU A 408 -9.83 -43.01 -13.40
N GLY A 409 -10.99 -43.34 -13.93
CA GLY A 409 -11.49 -44.71 -14.05
C GLY A 409 -11.96 -45.37 -12.73
N ARG A 410 -12.02 -44.65 -11.61
CA ARG A 410 -12.47 -45.17 -10.31
C ARG A 410 -13.60 -44.37 -9.66
N GLY A 411 -14.18 -43.41 -10.37
CA GLY A 411 -15.23 -42.56 -9.87
C GLY A 411 -14.74 -41.35 -9.08
N ALA A 412 -15.67 -40.59 -8.54
CA ALA A 412 -15.41 -39.39 -7.73
C ALA A 412 -16.19 -39.46 -6.41
N SER A 413 -15.59 -38.90 -5.35
CA SER A 413 -16.21 -38.71 -4.04
C SER A 413 -16.19 -37.22 -3.73
N PHE A 414 -17.36 -36.63 -3.49
CA PHE A 414 -17.54 -35.27 -3.02
C PHE A 414 -17.86 -35.29 -1.54
N MET A 415 -17.05 -34.61 -0.74
CA MET A 415 -17.22 -34.53 0.71
C MET A 415 -17.69 -33.14 1.10
N ILE A 416 -18.73 -33.07 1.93
CA ILE A 416 -19.30 -31.85 2.50
C ILE A 416 -19.22 -31.98 4.02
N SER A 417 -18.59 -31.01 4.68
CA SER A 417 -18.40 -31.04 6.12
C SER A 417 -19.05 -29.82 6.79
N PHE A 418 -19.82 -30.07 7.85
CA PHE A 418 -20.35 -29.06 8.74
C PHE A 418 -19.97 -29.36 10.18
N LYS A 419 -19.82 -28.31 11.01
CA LYS A 419 -19.60 -28.47 12.44
C LYS A 419 -20.86 -29.06 13.10
N LYS A 420 -20.70 -30.01 14.04
CA LYS A 420 -21.77 -30.51 14.86
C LYS A 420 -22.43 -29.35 15.64
N TYR A 421 -23.73 -29.28 15.58
CA TYR A 421 -24.48 -28.38 16.42
C TYR A 421 -24.61 -28.99 17.82
N SER A 422 -23.82 -28.49 18.76
CA SER A 422 -24.00 -28.72 20.19
C SER A 422 -24.96 -27.65 20.65
N GLY A 423 -26.23 -27.96 20.88
CA GLY A 423 -27.22 -27.01 21.35
C GLY A 423 -26.64 -26.12 22.45
N GLY A 424 -26.18 -24.94 22.10
CA GLY A 424 -25.55 -24.04 23.05
C GLY A 424 -26.60 -23.49 24.01
N ASN A 425 -26.43 -23.76 25.27
CA ASN A 425 -26.92 -22.87 26.31
C ASN A 425 -26.48 -21.47 25.98
N LYS A 426 -27.37 -20.58 25.56
CA LYS A 426 -27.16 -19.15 25.61
C LYS A 426 -26.92 -18.80 27.08
N THR A 427 -25.67 -18.67 27.52
CA THR A 427 -25.32 -17.89 28.68
C THR A 427 -25.23 -16.43 28.32
#